data_1b22a8ce880c538392d137bc65fc3668
#
_entry.id   1b22a8ce880c538392d137bc65fc3668
#
_cell.length_a   1.000
_cell.length_b   1.000
_cell.length_c   1.000
_cell.angle_alpha   90.00
_cell.angle_beta   90.00
_cell.angle_gamma   90.00
#
_symmetry.space_group_name_H-M   'P 1'
#
loop_
_entity.id
_entity.type
_entity.pdbx_description
1 polymer ?
#
loop_
_entity_poly.entity_id
_entity_poly.type
_entity_poly.pdbx_seq_one_letter_code
_entity_poly.pdbx_strand_id
1 'polypeptide(L)'
;MTGARIVPLDPPYSEPVAAALNRVMPQDVPPLLLFRTLAVNERVFLGLMASRLLGRGSITLREREIVIDRTCARCGSEYEWGVHVAFFHERAELTEEQVADTCAADPDASAFPPRERLLLQLVDELHDTSDVSDPLWQELRGEWTDEQLIELVALVGRYHLISFVTNAFRISRESYAARFPARPDESVGVGAEAHP
;
A
#
# COMPACT_ATOMS: atom_id res chain seq x y z
N MET A 1 20.33 -15.50 -5.24
CA MET A 1 18.98 -16.07 -5.52
C MET A 1 18.02 -15.53 -4.46
N THR A 2 17.13 -14.65 -4.87
CA THR A 2 16.21 -13.90 -3.97
C THR A 2 14.77 -14.35 -4.19
N GLY A 3 14.49 -15.66 -4.10
CA GLY A 3 13.15 -16.20 -4.20
C GLY A 3 12.31 -15.96 -2.95
N ALA A 4 10.98 -16.16 -3.06
CA ALA A 4 10.05 -16.11 -1.93
C ALA A 4 10.53 -17.03 -0.80
N ARG A 5 10.44 -16.53 0.45
CA ARG A 5 10.84 -17.28 1.65
C ARG A 5 9.80 -18.28 2.14
N ILE A 6 8.53 -18.02 1.81
CA ILE A 6 7.40 -18.90 2.09
C ILE A 6 6.73 -19.23 0.76
N VAL A 7 6.51 -20.51 0.51
CA VAL A 7 5.81 -20.99 -0.69
C VAL A 7 4.33 -20.66 -0.53
N PRO A 8 3.73 -19.90 -1.47
CA PRO A 8 2.29 -19.61 -1.43
C PRO A 8 1.47 -20.90 -1.51
N LEU A 9 0.38 -20.96 -0.75
CA LEU A 9 -0.53 -22.10 -0.76
C LEU A 9 -1.17 -22.27 -2.15
N ASP A 10 -1.14 -23.49 -2.66
CA ASP A 10 -1.86 -23.88 -3.90
C ASP A 10 -3.22 -24.52 -3.58
N PRO A 11 -4.21 -24.44 -4.51
CA PRO A 11 -5.45 -25.18 -4.34
C PRO A 11 -5.20 -26.71 -4.30
N PRO A 12 -6.07 -27.49 -3.64
CA PRO A 12 -7.32 -27.05 -3.04
C PRO A 12 -7.13 -26.34 -1.70
N TYR A 13 -7.88 -25.25 -1.50
CA TYR A 13 -7.92 -24.52 -0.24
C TYR A 13 -8.93 -25.16 0.72
N SER A 14 -8.76 -24.93 2.04
CA SER A 14 -9.82 -25.21 3.01
C SER A 14 -11.07 -24.39 2.71
N GLU A 15 -12.25 -24.86 3.13
CA GLU A 15 -13.51 -24.16 2.88
C GLU A 15 -13.50 -22.72 3.41
N PRO A 16 -13.03 -22.41 4.64
CA PRO A 16 -12.94 -21.03 5.13
C PRO A 16 -12.01 -20.15 4.30
N VAL A 17 -10.86 -20.67 3.87
CA VAL A 17 -9.90 -19.93 3.03
C VAL A 17 -10.50 -19.64 1.65
N ALA A 18 -11.09 -20.65 1.01
CA ALA A 18 -11.75 -20.48 -0.29
C ALA A 18 -12.88 -19.44 -0.23
N ALA A 19 -13.72 -19.49 0.81
CA ALA A 19 -14.80 -18.52 1.02
C ALA A 19 -14.27 -17.09 1.24
N ALA A 20 -13.17 -16.94 1.99
CA ALA A 20 -12.54 -15.62 2.21
C ALA A 20 -11.93 -15.07 0.92
N LEU A 21 -11.23 -15.90 0.13
CA LEU A 21 -10.64 -15.51 -1.15
C LEU A 21 -11.74 -15.06 -2.14
N ASN A 22 -12.81 -15.85 -2.30
CA ASN A 22 -13.91 -15.53 -3.19
C ASN A 22 -14.64 -14.21 -2.84
N ARG A 23 -14.57 -13.78 -1.58
CA ARG A 23 -15.18 -12.51 -1.15
C ARG A 23 -14.34 -11.29 -1.51
N VAL A 24 -13.02 -11.43 -1.55
CA VAL A 24 -12.08 -10.30 -1.72
C VAL A 24 -11.50 -10.20 -3.13
N MET A 25 -11.52 -11.27 -3.89
CA MET A 25 -10.98 -11.33 -5.25
C MET A 25 -12.10 -11.26 -6.29
N PRO A 26 -11.89 -10.54 -7.42
CA PRO A 26 -12.75 -10.66 -8.58
C PRO A 26 -12.77 -12.11 -9.09
N GLN A 27 -13.91 -12.56 -9.68
CA GLN A 27 -14.11 -13.96 -10.08
C GLN A 27 -13.07 -14.45 -11.10
N ASP A 28 -12.58 -13.56 -11.97
CA ASP A 28 -11.67 -13.91 -13.07
C ASP A 28 -10.20 -13.60 -12.76
N VAL A 29 -9.90 -13.19 -11.52
CA VAL A 29 -8.52 -12.86 -11.10
C VAL A 29 -8.03 -13.92 -10.13
N PRO A 30 -6.91 -14.61 -10.42
CA PRO A 30 -6.31 -15.53 -9.47
C PRO A 30 -6.02 -14.85 -8.13
N PRO A 31 -6.15 -15.57 -6.99
CA PRO A 31 -5.83 -15.01 -5.71
C PRO A 31 -4.39 -14.49 -5.64
N LEU A 32 -4.21 -13.29 -5.10
CA LEU A 32 -2.91 -12.65 -4.93
C LEU A 32 -1.92 -13.59 -4.23
N LEU A 33 -0.66 -13.55 -4.63
CA LEU A 33 0.42 -14.28 -3.96
C LEU A 33 0.49 -13.93 -2.48
N LEU A 34 0.22 -12.66 -2.11
CA LEU A 34 0.08 -12.22 -0.72
C LEU A 34 -0.96 -13.07 0.04
N PHE A 35 -2.16 -13.21 -0.50
CA PHE A 35 -3.23 -13.96 0.17
C PHE A 35 -2.92 -15.45 0.27
N ARG A 36 -2.34 -16.03 -0.78
CA ARG A 36 -1.90 -17.42 -0.81
C ARG A 36 -0.77 -17.67 0.20
N THR A 37 0.16 -16.72 0.35
CA THR A 37 1.23 -16.80 1.34
C THR A 37 0.67 -16.68 2.77
N LEU A 38 -0.22 -15.73 3.03
CA LEU A 38 -0.88 -15.59 4.33
C LEU A 38 -1.72 -16.80 4.69
N ALA A 39 -2.39 -17.44 3.72
CA ALA A 39 -3.24 -18.61 3.92
C ALA A 39 -2.48 -19.87 4.40
N VAL A 40 -1.15 -19.89 4.29
CA VAL A 40 -0.32 -20.92 4.95
C VAL A 40 -0.57 -20.95 6.47
N ASN A 41 -0.92 -19.78 7.06
CA ASN A 41 -1.47 -19.69 8.40
C ASN A 41 -2.93 -19.23 8.33
N GLU A 42 -3.85 -20.19 8.21
CA GLU A 42 -5.28 -19.94 8.06
C GLU A 42 -5.83 -18.96 9.10
N ARG A 43 -5.46 -19.09 10.38
CA ARG A 43 -5.92 -18.23 11.47
C ARG A 43 -5.53 -16.77 11.24
N VAL A 44 -4.28 -16.52 10.81
CA VAL A 44 -3.79 -15.16 10.53
C VAL A 44 -4.49 -14.59 9.31
N PHE A 45 -4.58 -15.37 8.23
CA PHE A 45 -5.26 -14.98 7.00
C PHE A 45 -6.71 -14.60 7.26
N LEU A 46 -7.48 -15.49 7.91
CA LEU A 46 -8.89 -15.24 8.20
C LEU A 46 -9.09 -14.03 9.13
N GLY A 47 -8.22 -13.84 10.12
CA GLY A 47 -8.24 -12.67 11.00
C GLY A 47 -8.04 -11.36 10.24
N LEU A 48 -7.09 -11.34 9.29
CA LEU A 48 -6.86 -10.17 8.44
C LEU A 48 -8.03 -9.91 7.48
N MET A 49 -8.61 -10.97 6.91
CA MET A 49 -9.76 -10.85 6.00
C MET A 49 -11.06 -10.48 6.70
N ALA A 50 -11.19 -10.70 8.00
CA ALA A 50 -12.33 -10.28 8.79
C ALA A 50 -12.38 -8.75 8.99
N SER A 51 -11.24 -8.06 8.92
CA SER A 51 -11.19 -6.59 8.94
C SER A 51 -11.84 -6.01 7.70
N ARG A 52 -12.76 -5.04 7.90
CA ARG A 52 -13.51 -4.39 6.82
C ARG A 52 -12.93 -3.04 6.40
N LEU A 53 -11.69 -2.70 6.79
CA LEU A 53 -11.07 -1.41 6.50
C LEU A 53 -10.94 -1.09 5.00
N LEU A 54 -11.02 -2.09 4.12
CA LEU A 54 -11.08 -1.89 2.66
C LEU A 54 -12.51 -1.81 2.12
N GLY A 55 -13.49 -1.96 2.97
CA GLY A 55 -14.90 -1.83 2.61
C GLY A 55 -15.33 -0.36 2.53
N ARG A 56 -16.65 -0.14 2.55
CA ARG A 56 -17.23 1.20 2.66
C ARG A 56 -17.05 1.69 4.09
N GLY A 57 -16.25 2.73 4.26
CA GLY A 57 -15.94 3.38 5.55
C GLY A 57 -16.40 4.82 5.60
N SER A 58 -15.81 5.59 6.50
CA SER A 58 -16.08 7.03 6.71
C SER A 58 -15.22 7.93 5.80
N ILE A 59 -14.13 7.41 5.23
CA ILE A 59 -13.25 8.11 4.30
C ILE A 59 -13.59 7.76 2.85
N THR A 60 -13.21 8.64 1.91
CA THR A 60 -13.39 8.40 0.48
C THR A 60 -12.42 7.36 -0.05
N LEU A 61 -12.73 6.77 -1.23
CA LEU A 61 -11.79 5.88 -1.92
C LEU A 61 -10.45 6.58 -2.19
N ARG A 62 -10.51 7.85 -2.59
CA ARG A 62 -9.32 8.65 -2.90
C ARG A 62 -8.42 8.83 -1.67
N GLU A 63 -8.98 9.26 -0.55
CA GLU A 63 -8.24 9.40 0.72
C GLU A 63 -7.63 8.07 1.17
N ARG A 64 -8.39 6.99 1.03
CA ARG A 64 -7.93 5.64 1.35
C ARG A 64 -6.70 5.25 0.52
N GLU A 65 -6.75 5.42 -0.80
CA GLU A 65 -5.64 5.01 -1.68
C GLU A 65 -4.41 5.91 -1.49
N ILE A 66 -4.57 7.21 -1.25
CA ILE A 66 -3.44 8.10 -0.89
C ILE A 66 -2.69 7.57 0.33
N VAL A 67 -3.42 7.23 1.40
CA VAL A 67 -2.82 6.70 2.64
C VAL A 67 -2.18 5.34 2.42
N ILE A 68 -2.82 4.46 1.67
CA ILE A 68 -2.29 3.11 1.37
C ILE A 68 -1.00 3.22 0.56
N ASP A 69 -1.04 3.95 -0.55
CA ASP A 69 0.08 4.07 -1.47
C ASP A 69 1.27 4.74 -0.77
N ARG A 70 1.03 5.82 0.01
CA ARG A 70 2.09 6.45 0.80
C ARG A 70 2.67 5.50 1.84
N THR A 71 1.84 4.76 2.58
CA THR A 71 2.31 3.80 3.58
C THR A 71 3.17 2.71 2.94
N CYS A 72 2.73 2.14 1.83
CA CYS A 72 3.47 1.11 1.11
C CYS A 72 4.80 1.64 0.57
N ALA A 73 4.81 2.87 0.03
CA ALA A 73 6.01 3.53 -0.46
C ALA A 73 7.02 3.77 0.69
N ARG A 74 6.58 4.31 1.82
CA ARG A 74 7.42 4.53 3.01
C ARG A 74 8.01 3.24 3.57
N CYS A 75 7.25 2.16 3.51
CA CYS A 75 7.69 0.82 3.92
C CYS A 75 8.54 0.10 2.85
N GLY A 76 8.74 0.66 1.66
CA GLY A 76 9.44 0.00 0.56
C GLY A 76 8.72 -1.26 0.05
N SER A 77 7.38 -1.33 0.19
CA SER A 77 6.56 -2.44 -0.28
C SER A 77 6.07 -2.21 -1.71
N GLU A 78 6.97 -2.40 -2.70
CA GLU A 78 6.62 -2.26 -4.12
C GLU A 78 5.50 -3.25 -4.53
N TYR A 79 5.44 -4.41 -3.88
CA TYR A 79 4.38 -5.38 -4.13
C TYR A 79 2.99 -4.77 -3.91
N GLU A 80 2.74 -4.30 -2.69
CA GLU A 80 1.40 -3.83 -2.29
C GLU A 80 1.05 -2.51 -2.94
N TRP A 81 2.01 -1.57 -2.99
CA TRP A 81 1.86 -0.33 -3.74
C TRP A 81 1.45 -0.59 -5.20
N GLY A 82 2.17 -1.49 -5.87
CA GLY A 82 1.91 -1.79 -7.27
C GLY A 82 0.56 -2.47 -7.51
N VAL A 83 0.08 -3.30 -6.59
CA VAL A 83 -1.26 -3.90 -6.63
C VAL A 83 -2.33 -2.82 -6.46
N HIS A 84 -2.19 -1.93 -5.47
CA HIS A 84 -3.16 -0.86 -5.23
C HIS A 84 -3.23 0.12 -6.39
N VAL A 85 -2.09 0.58 -6.91
CA VAL A 85 -2.04 1.42 -8.11
C VAL A 85 -2.75 0.74 -9.28
N ALA A 86 -2.46 -0.54 -9.57
CA ALA A 86 -3.06 -1.25 -10.70
C ALA A 86 -4.59 -1.39 -10.60
N PHE A 87 -5.14 -1.52 -9.39
CA PHE A 87 -6.58 -1.74 -9.22
C PHE A 87 -7.39 -0.48 -8.95
N PHE A 88 -6.78 0.56 -8.38
CA PHE A 88 -7.57 1.64 -7.77
C PHE A 88 -7.24 3.04 -8.26
N HIS A 89 -6.07 3.32 -8.86
CA HIS A 89 -5.68 4.70 -9.19
C HIS A 89 -6.70 5.44 -10.07
N GLU A 90 -7.22 4.79 -11.13
CA GLU A 90 -8.25 5.40 -11.98
C GLU A 90 -9.55 5.67 -11.21
N ARG A 91 -9.98 4.70 -10.38
CA ARG A 91 -11.21 4.80 -9.59
C ARG A 91 -11.09 5.80 -8.44
N ALA A 92 -9.88 6.00 -7.93
CA ALA A 92 -9.54 7.00 -6.92
C ALA A 92 -9.27 8.38 -7.55
N GLU A 93 -9.33 8.49 -8.89
CA GLU A 93 -9.07 9.71 -9.64
C GLU A 93 -7.69 10.30 -9.32
N LEU A 94 -6.68 9.43 -9.11
CA LEU A 94 -5.29 9.83 -8.93
C LEU A 94 -4.62 9.99 -10.28
N THR A 95 -3.97 11.13 -10.51
CA THR A 95 -3.15 11.34 -11.70
C THR A 95 -1.84 10.54 -11.61
N GLU A 96 -1.20 10.29 -12.75
CA GLU A 96 0.11 9.61 -12.77
C GLU A 96 1.16 10.35 -11.92
N GLU A 97 1.13 11.69 -11.93
CA GLU A 97 1.99 12.53 -11.11
C GLU A 97 1.72 12.33 -9.62
N GLN A 98 0.45 12.33 -9.20
CA GLN A 98 0.07 12.07 -7.81
C GLN A 98 0.45 10.66 -7.37
N VAL A 99 0.26 9.65 -8.23
CA VAL A 99 0.70 8.27 -7.95
C VAL A 99 2.23 8.25 -7.73
N ALA A 100 3.01 8.93 -8.58
CA ALA A 100 4.46 9.02 -8.40
C ALA A 100 4.83 9.76 -7.11
N ASP A 101 4.11 10.82 -6.76
CA ASP A 101 4.35 11.63 -5.57
C ASP A 101 4.06 10.88 -4.25
N THR A 102 3.28 9.80 -4.28
CA THR A 102 3.19 8.92 -3.09
C THR A 102 4.54 8.32 -2.71
N CYS A 103 5.49 8.27 -3.66
CA CYS A 103 6.88 7.81 -3.46
C CYS A 103 7.86 8.95 -3.23
N ALA A 104 7.45 10.22 -3.34
CA ALA A 104 8.34 11.38 -3.20
C ALA A 104 8.91 11.49 -1.77
N ALA A 105 10.12 12.05 -1.67
CA ALA A 105 10.78 12.25 -0.37
C ALA A 105 10.11 13.38 0.45
N ASP A 106 9.61 14.41 -0.25
CA ASP A 106 9.00 15.59 0.35
C ASP A 106 7.52 15.68 -0.04
N PRO A 107 6.59 15.46 0.91
CA PRO A 107 5.16 15.57 0.65
C PRO A 107 4.70 16.99 0.32
N ASP A 108 5.42 18.03 0.79
CA ASP A 108 5.05 19.42 0.55
C ASP A 108 5.33 19.87 -0.89
N ALA A 109 6.28 19.21 -1.58
CA ALA A 109 6.58 19.43 -2.99
C ALA A 109 5.65 18.66 -3.95
N SER A 110 4.66 17.93 -3.42
CA SER A 110 3.80 17.04 -4.20
C SER A 110 2.70 17.77 -4.98
N ALA A 111 2.18 17.12 -6.04
CA ALA A 111 1.03 17.57 -6.83
C ALA A 111 -0.32 17.44 -6.09
N PHE A 112 -0.31 17.02 -4.82
CA PHE A 112 -1.52 16.92 -4.01
C PHE A 112 -1.98 18.31 -3.50
N PRO A 113 -3.31 18.56 -3.47
CA PRO A 113 -3.86 19.75 -2.82
C PRO A 113 -3.47 19.82 -1.32
N PRO A 114 -3.45 21.01 -0.70
CA PRO A 114 -3.03 21.18 0.70
C PRO A 114 -3.72 20.21 1.67
N ARG A 115 -5.03 20.01 1.53
CA ARG A 115 -5.78 19.08 2.37
C ARG A 115 -5.28 17.64 2.25
N GLU A 116 -4.97 17.17 1.03
CA GLU A 116 -4.51 15.79 0.79
C GLU A 116 -3.03 15.61 1.19
N ARG A 117 -2.22 16.67 1.16
CA ARG A 117 -0.85 16.61 1.69
C ARG A 117 -0.81 16.28 3.18
N LEU A 118 -1.82 16.67 3.96
CA LEU A 118 -1.93 16.29 5.37
C LEU A 118 -2.02 14.77 5.55
N LEU A 119 -2.59 14.04 4.56
CA LEU A 119 -2.61 12.57 4.59
C LEU A 119 -1.20 11.98 4.39
N LEU A 120 -0.40 12.58 3.51
CA LEU A 120 1.00 12.15 3.31
C LEU A 120 1.81 12.41 4.58
N GLN A 121 1.66 13.59 5.19
CA GLN A 121 2.35 13.97 6.43
C GLN A 121 1.92 13.07 7.61
N LEU A 122 0.61 12.75 7.72
CA LEU A 122 0.11 11.79 8.71
C LEU A 122 0.81 10.42 8.58
N VAL A 123 0.91 9.91 7.36
CA VAL A 123 1.61 8.63 7.12
C VAL A 123 3.07 8.74 7.49
N ASP A 124 3.74 9.83 7.11
CA ASP A 124 5.16 10.03 7.35
C ASP A 124 5.48 10.09 8.85
N GLU A 125 4.74 10.89 9.63
CA GLU A 125 4.95 10.97 11.06
C GLU A 125 4.67 9.63 11.76
N LEU A 126 3.56 8.95 11.42
CA LEU A 126 3.26 7.63 11.97
C LEU A 126 4.31 6.57 11.60
N HIS A 127 4.86 6.65 10.38
CA HIS A 127 5.94 5.76 9.95
C HIS A 127 7.23 6.01 10.73
N ASP A 128 7.61 7.26 10.89
CA ASP A 128 8.92 7.64 11.46
C ASP A 128 8.93 7.60 13.00
N THR A 129 7.80 7.95 13.64
CA THR A 129 7.74 8.17 15.09
C THR A 129 6.72 7.30 15.82
N SER A 130 5.79 6.66 15.11
CA SER A 130 4.62 5.98 15.67
C SER A 130 3.68 6.92 16.44
N ASP A 131 3.74 8.23 16.16
CA ASP A 131 2.96 9.28 16.79
C ASP A 131 2.61 10.37 15.77
N VAL A 132 1.76 11.31 16.14
CA VAL A 132 1.40 12.48 15.34
C VAL A 132 1.67 13.74 16.17
N SER A 133 2.42 14.68 15.61
CA SER A 133 2.73 15.94 16.29
C SER A 133 1.47 16.77 16.56
N ASP A 134 1.47 17.53 17.65
CA ASP A 134 0.34 18.41 17.99
C ASP A 134 -0.01 19.42 16.88
N PRO A 135 0.96 20.04 16.17
CA PRO A 135 0.63 20.91 15.03
C PRO A 135 -0.13 20.20 13.92
N LEU A 136 0.38 19.06 13.45
CA LEU A 136 -0.28 18.27 12.41
C LEU A 136 -1.65 17.77 12.86
N TRP A 137 -1.77 17.34 14.13
CA TRP A 137 -3.04 16.88 14.69
C TRP A 137 -4.12 17.97 14.67
N GLN A 138 -3.78 19.23 14.93
CA GLN A 138 -4.74 20.34 14.86
C GLN A 138 -5.19 20.62 13.43
N GLU A 139 -4.31 20.53 12.45
CA GLU A 139 -4.66 20.69 11.03
C GLU A 139 -5.57 19.53 10.58
N LEU A 140 -5.23 18.28 10.90
CA LEU A 140 -6.03 17.11 10.59
C LEU A 140 -7.45 17.21 11.18
N ARG A 141 -7.60 17.65 12.42
CA ARG A 141 -8.90 17.86 13.05
C ARG A 141 -9.73 18.99 12.43
N GLY A 142 -9.10 19.88 11.70
CA GLY A 142 -9.79 20.89 10.90
C GLY A 142 -10.48 20.32 9.66
N GLU A 143 -10.00 19.18 9.17
CA GLU A 143 -10.41 18.59 7.88
C GLU A 143 -11.19 17.28 8.00
N TRP A 144 -10.95 16.49 9.07
CA TRP A 144 -11.57 15.19 9.28
C TRP A 144 -12.21 15.07 10.66
N THR A 145 -13.29 14.29 10.72
CA THR A 145 -13.94 13.92 11.98
C THR A 145 -13.11 12.91 12.77
N ASP A 146 -13.37 12.78 14.07
CA ASP A 146 -12.69 11.79 14.92
C ASP A 146 -12.88 10.36 14.37
N GLU A 147 -14.06 10.02 13.79
CA GLU A 147 -14.31 8.72 13.15
C GLU A 147 -13.39 8.49 11.95
N GLN A 148 -13.22 9.50 11.10
CA GLN A 148 -12.35 9.43 9.93
C GLN A 148 -10.87 9.34 10.35
N LEU A 149 -10.44 10.10 11.34
CA LEU A 149 -9.06 10.05 11.86
C LEU A 149 -8.73 8.68 12.45
N ILE A 150 -9.65 8.06 13.17
CA ILE A 150 -9.48 6.67 13.67
C ILE A 150 -9.30 5.70 12.49
N GLU A 151 -10.12 5.83 11.44
CA GLU A 151 -10.02 4.98 10.25
C GLU A 151 -8.70 5.18 9.52
N LEU A 152 -8.24 6.42 9.32
CA LEU A 152 -6.96 6.75 8.69
C LEU A 152 -5.77 6.15 9.45
N VAL A 153 -5.69 6.34 10.76
CA VAL A 153 -4.60 5.78 11.59
C VAL A 153 -4.62 4.25 11.58
N ALA A 154 -5.80 3.63 11.70
CA ALA A 154 -5.94 2.18 11.63
C ALA A 154 -5.51 1.63 10.25
N LEU A 155 -5.78 2.37 9.18
CA LEU A 155 -5.38 2.01 7.82
C LEU A 155 -3.86 2.03 7.66
N VAL A 156 -3.18 3.07 8.14
CA VAL A 156 -1.70 3.15 8.17
C VAL A 156 -1.11 1.92 8.88
N GLY A 157 -1.60 1.61 10.09
CA GLY A 157 -1.14 0.44 10.85
C GLY A 157 -1.36 -0.89 10.12
N ARG A 158 -2.51 -1.04 9.45
CA ARG A 158 -2.79 -2.22 8.63
C ARG A 158 -1.80 -2.39 7.49
N TYR A 159 -1.49 -1.31 6.77
CA TYR A 159 -0.60 -1.39 5.61
C TYR A 159 0.88 -1.47 5.99
N HIS A 160 1.27 -1.04 7.19
CA HIS A 160 2.55 -1.43 7.79
C HIS A 160 2.65 -2.95 7.98
N LEU A 161 1.61 -3.58 8.56
CA LEU A 161 1.58 -5.03 8.74
C LEU A 161 1.68 -5.75 7.39
N ILE A 162 0.90 -5.34 6.39
CA ILE A 162 0.93 -5.93 5.04
C ILE A 162 2.31 -5.76 4.41
N SER A 163 2.91 -4.56 4.52
CA SER A 163 4.25 -4.28 4.01
C SER A 163 5.33 -5.15 4.69
N PHE A 164 5.22 -5.38 6.00
CA PHE A 164 6.11 -6.32 6.69
C PHE A 164 6.00 -7.73 6.14
N VAL A 165 4.79 -8.20 5.86
CA VAL A 165 4.56 -9.54 5.28
C VAL A 165 5.17 -9.63 3.88
N THR A 166 4.88 -8.68 2.99
CA THR A 166 5.36 -8.70 1.60
C THR A 166 6.88 -8.64 1.55
N ASN A 167 7.50 -7.77 2.33
CA ASN A 167 8.94 -7.56 2.36
C ASN A 167 9.66 -8.72 3.08
N ALA A 168 9.21 -9.10 4.29
CA ALA A 168 9.87 -10.15 5.07
C ALA A 168 9.82 -11.50 4.36
N PHE A 169 8.73 -11.83 3.67
CA PHE A 169 8.61 -13.11 2.96
C PHE A 169 9.06 -13.02 1.51
N ARG A 170 9.48 -11.84 1.04
CA ARG A 170 9.94 -11.59 -0.35
C ARG A 170 8.93 -12.11 -1.36
N ILE A 171 7.68 -11.69 -1.19
CA ILE A 171 6.61 -12.09 -2.08
C ILE A 171 6.89 -11.52 -3.46
N SER A 172 6.89 -12.39 -4.48
CA SER A 172 7.11 -11.98 -5.86
C SER A 172 5.97 -11.09 -6.33
N ARG A 173 6.30 -9.99 -7.02
CA ARG A 173 5.31 -9.05 -7.54
C ARG A 173 4.38 -9.74 -8.54
N GLU A 174 3.11 -9.37 -8.53
CA GLU A 174 2.15 -9.78 -9.55
C GLU A 174 2.55 -9.20 -10.92
N SER A 175 2.31 -9.93 -11.98
CA SER A 175 2.77 -9.54 -13.33
C SER A 175 2.15 -8.22 -13.83
N TYR A 176 0.97 -7.89 -13.36
CA TYR A 176 0.22 -6.67 -13.72
C TYR A 176 0.46 -5.51 -12.75
N ALA A 177 1.11 -5.75 -11.59
CA ALA A 177 1.33 -4.72 -10.59
C ALA A 177 2.31 -3.65 -11.08
N ALA A 178 2.01 -2.38 -10.78
CA ALA A 178 2.87 -1.26 -11.10
C ALA A 178 4.24 -1.40 -10.41
N ARG A 179 5.23 -0.67 -10.91
CA ARG A 179 6.55 -0.53 -10.30
C ARG A 179 6.69 0.84 -9.67
N PHE A 180 7.50 0.92 -8.63
CA PHE A 180 7.91 2.23 -8.13
C PHE A 180 8.50 3.08 -9.26
N PRO A 181 8.28 4.40 -9.26
CA PRO A 181 8.92 5.30 -10.18
C PRO A 181 10.45 5.13 -10.11
N ALA A 182 11.13 5.21 -11.27
CA ALA A 182 12.58 5.20 -11.32
C ALA A 182 13.15 6.38 -10.50
N ARG A 183 14.12 6.13 -9.64
CA ARG A 183 14.79 7.21 -8.94
C ARG A 183 15.62 8.03 -9.92
N PRO A 184 15.60 9.38 -9.84
CA PRO A 184 16.37 10.23 -10.76
C PRO A 184 17.84 9.89 -10.85
N ASP A 185 18.46 9.34 -9.80
CA ASP A 185 19.89 9.01 -9.73
C ASP A 185 20.28 7.72 -10.46
N GLU A 186 19.35 6.86 -10.84
CA GLU A 186 19.68 5.59 -11.53
C GLU A 186 19.85 5.75 -13.05
N SER A 187 19.60 6.93 -13.60
CA SER A 187 19.68 7.21 -15.05
C SER A 187 21.04 7.70 -15.54
N VAL A 188 22.05 7.85 -14.68
CA VAL A 188 23.39 8.43 -15.05
C VAL A 188 24.51 7.38 -15.00
N GLY A 189 24.24 6.14 -15.36
CA GLY A 189 25.24 5.07 -15.24
C GLY A 189 25.46 4.17 -16.46
N VAL A 190 25.02 4.53 -17.68
CA VAL A 190 25.37 3.76 -18.89
C VAL A 190 25.66 4.71 -20.04
N GLY A 191 26.84 5.23 -20.08
CA GLY A 191 27.30 6.03 -21.23
C GLY A 191 28.80 6.31 -21.19
N ALA A 192 29.53 5.65 -22.09
CA ALA A 192 30.83 5.99 -22.59
C ALA A 192 32.07 5.37 -21.86
N GLU A 193 32.38 4.14 -22.21
CA GLU A 193 33.81 3.82 -22.51
C GLU A 193 33.89 3.53 -24.00
N ALA A 194 34.18 4.58 -24.78
CA ALA A 194 34.77 4.46 -26.09
C ALA A 194 36.28 4.48 -25.86
N HIS A 195 36.94 3.38 -26.17
CA HIS A 195 38.40 3.34 -26.29
C HIS A 195 38.83 3.81 -27.67
N PRO A 196 39.98 4.50 -27.75
CA PRO A 196 40.61 4.90 -29.01
C PRO A 196 41.22 3.71 -29.77
#